data_9ac8bf6965efda9db98ccfd6bb1282c8
#
_entry.id   9ac8bf6965efda9db98ccfd6bb1282c8
#
_cell.length_a   1.000
_cell.length_b   1.000
_cell.length_c   1.000
_cell.angle_alpha   90.00
_cell.angle_beta   90.00
_cell.angle_gamma   90.00
#
_symmetry.space_group_name_H-M   'P 1'
#
loop_
_entity.id
_entity.type
_entity.pdbx_description
1 polymer ?
#
loop_
_entity_poly.entity_id
_entity_poly.type
_entity_poly.pdbx_seq_one_letter_code
_entity_poly.pdbx_strand_id
1 'polypeptide(L)'
;MFRELVALLKKIPVDFGQYEVRHTTKGKLILLGLLEDGRGKKALDLGCREQYWTEKLKAKGYQVVSVDLEPQNPSVLRVDANDPLPFVDETFDLVWCTEVIEHVVNPAFTLGELNRVLKPGGKLLLSTPNSAFWVFRMFRPLGKGPAEMQNDDHKQFFSYEDLRRLLPSATQYGYFPYLIFKRTLRSGFSLLSPTIVVESKRSVRGADPVHSAKE
;
A
#
# COMPACT_ATOMS: atom_id res chain seq x y z
N MET A 1 6.91 -7.67 32.13
CA MET A 1 7.03 -6.19 32.03
C MET A 1 6.95 -5.67 30.60
N PHE A 2 7.87 -5.99 29.64
CA PHE A 2 7.77 -5.49 28.26
C PHE A 2 6.56 -6.06 27.49
N ARG A 3 6.27 -7.37 27.62
CA ARG A 3 5.06 -7.98 27.00
C ARG A 3 3.75 -7.41 27.57
N GLU A 4 3.74 -7.05 28.82
CA GLU A 4 2.57 -6.42 29.48
C GLU A 4 2.43 -4.95 29.05
N LEU A 5 3.53 -4.23 28.85
CA LEU A 5 3.52 -2.87 28.29
C LEU A 5 3.02 -2.88 26.83
N VAL A 6 3.46 -3.83 26.02
CA VAL A 6 2.95 -4.03 24.65
C VAL A 6 1.48 -4.42 24.66
N ALA A 7 1.04 -5.26 25.61
CA ALA A 7 -0.38 -5.63 25.79
C ALA A 7 -1.21 -4.43 26.29
N LEU A 8 -0.63 -3.56 27.11
CA LEU A 8 -1.28 -2.31 27.55
C LEU A 8 -1.35 -1.28 26.43
N LEU A 9 -0.28 -1.14 25.64
CA LEU A 9 -0.25 -0.28 24.45
C LEU A 9 -1.23 -0.76 23.36
N LYS A 10 -1.47 -2.08 23.28
CA LYS A 10 -2.51 -2.65 22.41
C LYS A 10 -3.95 -2.31 22.87
N LYS A 11 -4.14 -1.96 24.12
CA LYS A 11 -5.44 -1.47 24.67
C LYS A 11 -5.65 0.02 24.41
N ILE A 12 -4.60 0.78 24.12
CA ILE A 12 -4.75 2.14 23.65
C ILE A 12 -5.21 2.04 22.19
N PRO A 13 -6.30 2.71 21.78
CA PRO A 13 -6.84 2.63 20.42
C PRO A 13 -5.95 3.41 19.43
N VAL A 14 -4.69 3.00 19.32
CA VAL A 14 -3.74 3.41 18.31
C VAL A 14 -3.76 2.34 17.24
N ASP A 15 -4.08 2.72 16.02
CA ASP A 15 -4.04 1.83 14.86
C ASP A 15 -2.58 1.56 14.48
N PHE A 16 -1.97 0.55 15.10
CA PHE A 16 -0.63 0.08 14.75
C PHE A 16 -0.63 -0.84 13.52
N GLY A 17 -1.77 -0.98 12.83
CA GLY A 17 -1.88 -1.82 11.63
C GLY A 17 -1.79 -3.32 11.89
N GLN A 18 -1.92 -3.78 13.14
CA GLN A 18 -1.75 -5.18 13.51
C GLN A 18 -3.01 -5.81 14.14
N TYR A 19 -3.29 -7.06 13.75
CA TYR A 19 -4.35 -8.00 14.20
C TYR A 19 -5.77 -7.66 13.69
N GLU A 20 -6.81 -7.83 14.47
CA GLU A 20 -8.23 -7.81 14.03
C GLU A 20 -8.67 -6.58 13.21
N VAL A 21 -7.86 -5.51 13.21
CA VAL A 21 -8.05 -4.27 12.43
C VAL A 21 -7.47 -4.37 11.01
N ARG A 22 -6.91 -5.52 10.60
CA ARG A 22 -6.24 -5.69 9.27
C ARG A 22 -7.11 -5.26 8.09
N HIS A 23 -8.41 -5.48 8.19
CA HIS A 23 -9.35 -5.15 7.11
C HIS A 23 -9.71 -3.65 7.06
N THR A 24 -9.61 -2.93 8.16
CA THR A 24 -10.13 -1.56 8.28
C THR A 24 -9.09 -0.54 8.74
N THR A 25 -7.80 -0.77 8.47
CA THR A 25 -6.78 0.24 8.76
C THR A 25 -7.13 1.57 8.11
N LYS A 26 -6.82 2.67 8.79
CA LYS A 26 -7.12 4.01 8.27
C LYS A 26 -6.47 4.25 6.90
N GLY A 27 -5.29 3.66 6.64
CA GLY A 27 -4.62 3.73 5.34
C GLY A 27 -5.48 3.13 4.22
N LYS A 28 -6.02 1.92 4.43
CA LYS A 28 -6.91 1.26 3.47
C LYS A 28 -8.23 2.02 3.28
N LEU A 29 -8.77 2.64 4.34
CA LEU A 29 -9.97 3.49 4.24
C LEU A 29 -9.69 4.78 3.43
N ILE A 30 -8.49 5.35 3.52
CA ILE A 30 -8.08 6.47 2.66
C ILE A 30 -8.07 6.02 1.20
N LEU A 31 -7.44 4.86 0.90
CA LEU A 31 -7.43 4.30 -0.46
C LEU A 31 -8.84 4.04 -0.98
N LEU A 32 -9.74 3.49 -0.15
CA LEU A 32 -11.14 3.28 -0.51
C LEU A 32 -11.84 4.60 -0.89
N GLY A 33 -11.51 5.69 -0.19
CA GLY A 33 -12.00 7.04 -0.49
C GLY A 33 -11.47 7.64 -1.80
N LEU A 34 -10.36 7.11 -2.32
CA LEU A 34 -9.75 7.52 -3.60
C LEU A 34 -10.28 6.73 -4.79
N LEU A 35 -11.09 5.68 -4.54
CA LEU A 35 -11.71 4.88 -5.61
C LEU A 35 -12.79 5.70 -6.34
N GLU A 36 -12.70 5.63 -7.64
CA GLU A 36 -13.71 6.13 -8.56
C GLU A 36 -14.80 5.08 -8.83
N ASP A 37 -15.79 5.44 -9.63
CA ASP A 37 -16.77 4.48 -10.18
C ASP A 37 -16.05 3.45 -11.07
N GLY A 38 -16.17 2.20 -10.69
CA GLY A 38 -15.50 1.09 -11.37
C GLY A 38 -16.30 0.44 -12.50
N ARG A 39 -17.49 0.94 -12.85
CA ARG A 39 -18.35 0.33 -13.87
C ARG A 39 -17.62 0.19 -15.21
N GLY A 40 -17.51 -1.06 -15.69
CA GLY A 40 -16.80 -1.41 -16.91
C GLY A 40 -15.27 -1.40 -16.82
N LYS A 41 -14.70 -1.09 -15.66
CA LYS A 41 -13.26 -1.07 -15.40
C LYS A 41 -12.79 -2.38 -14.78
N LYS A 42 -11.56 -2.79 -15.11
CA LYS A 42 -10.89 -3.96 -14.54
C LYS A 42 -9.95 -3.55 -13.42
N ALA A 43 -9.98 -4.29 -12.32
CA ALA A 43 -9.06 -4.10 -11.21
C ALA A 43 -8.27 -5.38 -10.92
N LEU A 44 -6.99 -5.22 -10.57
CA LEU A 44 -6.16 -6.26 -9.97
C LEU A 44 -6.12 -6.02 -8.46
N ASP A 45 -6.49 -7.03 -7.67
CA ASP A 45 -6.32 -7.05 -6.21
C ASP A 45 -5.14 -7.98 -5.89
N LEU A 46 -3.96 -7.40 -5.66
CA LEU A 46 -2.72 -8.10 -5.37
C LEU A 46 -2.55 -8.28 -3.86
N GLY A 47 -2.41 -9.54 -3.42
CA GLY A 47 -2.35 -9.91 -2.00
C GLY A 47 -3.74 -9.85 -1.35
N CYS A 48 -4.73 -10.44 -2.02
CA CYS A 48 -6.15 -10.30 -1.66
C CYS A 48 -6.55 -11.09 -0.40
N ARG A 49 -5.73 -12.06 0.05
CA ARG A 49 -6.00 -12.94 1.20
C ARG A 49 -7.44 -13.50 1.17
N GLU A 50 -8.24 -13.15 2.18
CA GLU A 50 -9.65 -13.57 2.34
C GLU A 50 -10.62 -12.78 1.43
N GLN A 51 -10.12 -12.03 0.47
CA GLN A 51 -10.90 -11.26 -0.52
C GLN A 51 -11.79 -10.14 0.06
N TYR A 52 -11.53 -9.67 1.29
CA TYR A 52 -12.30 -8.57 1.87
C TYR A 52 -12.30 -7.32 0.98
N TRP A 53 -11.13 -6.93 0.46
CA TRP A 53 -10.99 -5.76 -0.41
C TRP A 53 -11.46 -6.05 -1.82
N THR A 54 -11.29 -7.27 -2.32
CA THR A 54 -11.91 -7.74 -3.57
C THR A 54 -13.41 -7.42 -3.60
N GLU A 55 -14.14 -7.77 -2.53
CA GLU A 55 -15.58 -7.52 -2.46
C GLU A 55 -15.91 -6.01 -2.37
N LYS A 56 -15.08 -5.20 -1.72
CA LYS A 56 -15.24 -3.74 -1.72
C LYS A 56 -15.02 -3.13 -3.10
N LEU A 57 -14.04 -3.62 -3.85
CA LEU A 57 -13.79 -3.21 -5.24
C LEU A 57 -14.96 -3.62 -6.16
N LYS A 58 -15.45 -4.86 -6.03
CA LYS A 58 -16.65 -5.32 -6.75
C LYS A 58 -17.89 -4.46 -6.44
N ALA A 59 -18.11 -4.13 -5.17
CA ALA A 59 -19.19 -3.24 -4.74
C ALA A 59 -19.08 -1.81 -5.32
N LYS A 60 -17.87 -1.39 -5.70
CA LYS A 60 -17.61 -0.15 -6.44
C LYS A 60 -17.79 -0.29 -7.96
N GLY A 61 -18.18 -1.49 -8.45
CA GLY A 61 -18.46 -1.77 -9.85
C GLY A 61 -17.29 -2.27 -10.67
N TYR A 62 -16.13 -2.55 -10.08
CA TYR A 62 -14.98 -3.11 -10.79
C TYR A 62 -15.16 -4.59 -11.10
N GLN A 63 -14.66 -5.02 -12.26
CA GLN A 63 -14.38 -6.42 -12.55
C GLN A 63 -13.02 -6.77 -11.95
N VAL A 64 -13.01 -7.56 -10.85
CA VAL A 64 -11.81 -7.77 -10.06
C VAL A 64 -11.18 -9.13 -10.38
N VAL A 65 -9.89 -9.12 -10.71
CA VAL A 65 -9.01 -10.28 -10.70
C VAL A 65 -8.26 -10.26 -9.37
N SER A 66 -8.42 -11.32 -8.58
CA SER A 66 -7.82 -11.45 -7.26
C SER A 66 -6.65 -12.42 -7.33
N VAL A 67 -5.50 -12.02 -6.79
CA VAL A 67 -4.29 -12.85 -6.77
C VAL A 67 -3.64 -12.83 -5.39
N ASP A 68 -3.06 -13.95 -5.01
CA ASP A 68 -2.32 -14.10 -3.75
C ASP A 68 -1.21 -15.15 -3.91
N LEU A 69 -0.16 -15.06 -3.09
CA LEU A 69 0.88 -16.08 -3.02
C LEU A 69 0.33 -17.41 -2.46
N GLU A 70 -0.57 -17.31 -1.48
CA GLU A 70 -1.21 -18.44 -0.79
C GLU A 70 -2.74 -18.32 -0.87
N PRO A 71 -3.35 -18.66 -2.02
CA PRO A 71 -4.79 -18.56 -2.21
C PRO A 71 -5.58 -19.39 -1.19
N GLN A 72 -6.52 -18.76 -0.52
CA GLN A 72 -7.44 -19.44 0.41
C GLN A 72 -8.78 -19.80 -0.25
N ASN A 73 -8.98 -19.42 -1.50
CA ASN A 73 -10.20 -19.61 -2.26
C ASN A 73 -9.85 -20.02 -3.70
N PRO A 74 -10.54 -21.03 -4.29
CA PRO A 74 -10.29 -21.46 -5.69
C PRO A 74 -10.49 -20.37 -6.75
N SER A 75 -11.21 -19.30 -6.43
CA SER A 75 -11.40 -18.16 -7.35
C SER A 75 -10.22 -17.18 -7.38
N VAL A 76 -9.24 -17.36 -6.50
CA VAL A 76 -8.02 -16.54 -6.41
C VAL A 76 -6.91 -17.23 -7.19
N LEU A 77 -6.25 -16.50 -8.08
CA LEU A 77 -5.08 -17.01 -8.80
C LEU A 77 -3.86 -17.00 -7.88
N ARG A 78 -3.08 -18.08 -7.91
CA ARG A 78 -1.78 -18.11 -7.24
C ARG A 78 -0.75 -17.33 -8.06
N VAL A 79 -0.21 -16.25 -7.49
CA VAL A 79 0.80 -15.41 -8.11
C VAL A 79 1.82 -14.96 -7.06
N ASP A 80 3.11 -15.13 -7.37
CA ASP A 80 4.18 -14.51 -6.58
C ASP A 80 4.49 -13.13 -7.18
N ALA A 81 4.41 -12.10 -6.36
CA ALA A 81 4.73 -10.73 -6.76
C ALA A 81 6.24 -10.50 -7.02
N ASN A 82 7.09 -11.48 -6.73
CA ASN A 82 8.52 -11.48 -7.07
C ASN A 82 8.78 -11.95 -8.52
N ASP A 83 7.80 -12.56 -9.16
CA ASP A 83 7.86 -13.06 -10.53
C ASP A 83 7.14 -12.12 -11.50
N PRO A 84 7.37 -12.23 -12.83
CA PRO A 84 6.57 -11.53 -13.83
C PRO A 84 5.08 -11.87 -13.66
N LEU A 85 4.23 -10.84 -13.57
CA LEU A 85 2.79 -11.04 -13.43
C LEU A 85 2.21 -11.69 -14.69
N PRO A 86 1.37 -12.75 -14.57
CA PRO A 86 0.84 -13.53 -15.69
C PRO A 86 -0.29 -12.80 -16.43
N PHE A 87 -0.13 -11.50 -16.64
CA PHE A 87 -1.08 -10.65 -17.33
C PHE A 87 -0.40 -9.91 -18.47
N VAL A 88 -1.14 -9.70 -19.56
CA VAL A 88 -0.66 -8.86 -20.67
C VAL A 88 -0.58 -7.40 -20.24
N ASP A 89 0.24 -6.63 -20.95
CA ASP A 89 0.37 -5.20 -20.73
C ASP A 89 -0.99 -4.50 -20.82
N GLU A 90 -1.15 -3.43 -20.08
CA GLU A 90 -2.30 -2.52 -20.20
C GLU A 90 -3.67 -3.20 -20.00
N THR A 91 -3.72 -4.19 -19.10
CA THR A 91 -4.94 -4.95 -18.80
C THR A 91 -5.87 -4.24 -17.83
N PHE A 92 -5.31 -3.59 -16.80
CA PHE A 92 -6.08 -3.09 -15.66
C PHE A 92 -6.21 -1.57 -15.64
N ASP A 93 -7.38 -1.10 -15.25
CA ASP A 93 -7.66 0.31 -14.99
C ASP A 93 -7.24 0.71 -13.57
N LEU A 94 -7.19 -0.28 -12.66
CA LEU A 94 -6.81 -0.13 -11.26
C LEU A 94 -5.94 -1.31 -10.81
N VAL A 95 -4.88 -1.01 -10.07
CA VAL A 95 -4.17 -1.98 -9.23
C VAL A 95 -4.34 -1.58 -7.78
N TRP A 96 -4.88 -2.50 -6.97
CA TRP A 96 -4.97 -2.41 -5.53
C TRP A 96 -3.88 -3.31 -4.93
N CYS A 97 -2.93 -2.71 -4.21
CA CYS A 97 -1.76 -3.38 -3.65
C CYS A 97 -1.54 -2.88 -2.22
N THR A 98 -2.14 -3.56 -1.24
CA THR A 98 -2.09 -3.10 0.16
C THR A 98 -1.39 -4.10 1.05
N GLU A 99 -0.33 -3.63 1.73
CA GLU A 99 0.47 -4.45 2.64
C GLU A 99 1.08 -5.68 1.92
N VAL A 100 1.70 -5.43 0.75
CA VAL A 100 2.36 -6.46 -0.08
C VAL A 100 3.80 -6.08 -0.41
N ILE A 101 4.06 -4.80 -0.73
CA ILE A 101 5.36 -4.36 -1.24
C ILE A 101 6.50 -4.55 -0.23
N GLU A 102 6.20 -4.61 1.06
CA GLU A 102 7.15 -4.90 2.13
C GLU A 102 7.62 -6.36 2.16
N HIS A 103 6.86 -7.27 1.53
CA HIS A 103 7.16 -8.70 1.49
C HIS A 103 7.96 -9.12 0.26
N VAL A 104 8.10 -8.25 -0.75
CA VAL A 104 8.82 -8.61 -1.98
C VAL A 104 10.33 -8.39 -1.83
N VAL A 105 11.10 -9.17 -2.62
CA VAL A 105 12.56 -9.09 -2.64
C VAL A 105 13.05 -7.86 -3.39
N ASN A 106 12.43 -7.57 -4.54
CA ASN A 106 12.79 -6.44 -5.40
C ASN A 106 11.57 -5.53 -5.65
N PRO A 107 11.34 -4.53 -4.80
CA PRO A 107 10.20 -3.61 -4.93
C PRO A 107 10.17 -2.84 -6.26
N ALA A 108 11.34 -2.49 -6.79
CA ALA A 108 11.42 -1.75 -8.06
C ALA A 108 10.93 -2.63 -9.24
N PHE A 109 11.29 -3.91 -9.25
CA PHE A 109 10.79 -4.88 -10.23
C PHE A 109 9.27 -5.03 -10.11
N THR A 110 8.77 -5.31 -8.91
CA THR A 110 7.33 -5.48 -8.66
C THR A 110 6.55 -4.24 -9.09
N LEU A 111 6.99 -3.04 -8.70
CA LEU A 111 6.35 -1.78 -9.12
C LEU A 111 6.39 -1.58 -10.64
N GLY A 112 7.46 -2.02 -11.30
CA GLY A 112 7.58 -2.06 -12.76
C GLY A 112 6.50 -2.95 -13.40
N GLU A 113 6.30 -4.15 -12.86
CA GLU A 113 5.26 -5.08 -13.31
C GLU A 113 3.84 -4.52 -13.07
N LEU A 114 3.59 -3.92 -11.88
CA LEU A 114 2.31 -3.26 -11.60
C LEU A 114 2.05 -2.12 -12.60
N ASN A 115 3.08 -1.34 -12.93
CA ASN A 115 2.96 -0.29 -13.94
C ASN A 115 2.75 -0.86 -15.35
N ARG A 116 3.40 -1.98 -15.71
CA ARG A 116 3.26 -2.66 -17.02
C ARG A 116 1.81 -3.11 -17.24
N VAL A 117 1.21 -3.75 -16.25
CA VAL A 117 -0.16 -4.30 -16.38
C VAL A 117 -1.25 -3.24 -16.26
N LEU A 118 -0.95 -2.03 -15.76
CA LEU A 118 -1.86 -0.89 -15.76
C LEU A 118 -2.02 -0.33 -17.18
N LYS A 119 -3.23 0.06 -17.54
CA LYS A 119 -3.49 0.87 -18.76
C LYS A 119 -2.87 2.27 -18.62
N PRO A 120 -2.56 2.95 -19.75
CA PRO A 120 -2.26 4.38 -19.72
C PRO A 120 -3.37 5.16 -19.00
N GLY A 121 -3.01 5.99 -18.02
CA GLY A 121 -3.96 6.68 -17.14
C GLY A 121 -4.56 5.80 -16.02
N GLY A 122 -4.26 4.51 -16.00
CA GLY A 122 -4.66 3.60 -14.94
C GLY A 122 -4.01 3.96 -13.59
N LYS A 123 -4.64 3.56 -12.51
CA LYS A 123 -4.33 3.98 -11.15
C LYS A 123 -3.74 2.84 -10.33
N LEU A 124 -2.61 3.09 -9.65
CA LEU A 124 -2.07 2.26 -8.58
C LEU A 124 -2.48 2.86 -7.23
N LEU A 125 -3.14 2.09 -6.40
CA LEU A 125 -3.42 2.39 -5.00
C LEU A 125 -2.65 1.40 -4.12
N LEU A 126 -1.71 1.92 -3.32
CA LEU A 126 -0.77 1.13 -2.54
C LEU A 126 -0.74 1.61 -1.09
N SER A 127 -0.63 0.67 -0.15
CA SER A 127 -0.25 0.97 1.22
C SER A 127 0.85 0.02 1.71
N THR A 128 1.67 0.53 2.65
CA THR A 128 2.71 -0.24 3.33
C THR A 128 3.01 0.39 4.69
N PRO A 129 3.50 -0.38 5.69
CA PRO A 129 3.91 0.18 6.97
C PRO A 129 5.03 1.21 6.83
N ASN A 130 4.98 2.25 7.66
CA ASN A 130 6.00 3.29 7.71
C ASN A 130 7.08 2.95 8.74
N SER A 131 8.25 2.55 8.29
CA SER A 131 9.40 2.25 9.16
C SER A 131 10.00 3.49 9.85
N ALA A 132 9.71 4.69 9.35
CA ALA A 132 10.14 5.95 9.96
C ALA A 132 9.15 6.48 11.02
N PHE A 133 8.07 5.76 11.32
CA PHE A 133 7.10 6.17 12.33
C PHE A 133 7.80 6.43 13.67
N TRP A 134 7.51 7.58 14.31
CA TRP A 134 8.22 8.08 15.48
C TRP A 134 8.28 7.07 16.66
N VAL A 135 7.29 6.19 16.77
CA VAL A 135 7.26 5.16 17.82
C VAL A 135 8.50 4.26 17.75
N PHE A 136 8.93 3.86 16.55
CA PHE A 136 10.14 3.05 16.39
C PHE A 136 11.40 3.79 16.86
N ARG A 137 11.46 5.12 16.65
CA ARG A 137 12.57 5.95 17.15
C ARG A 137 12.62 6.01 18.68
N MET A 138 11.45 6.04 19.32
CA MET A 138 11.33 6.06 20.78
C MET A 138 11.82 4.75 21.41
N PHE A 139 11.56 3.62 20.76
CA PHE A 139 11.97 2.29 21.26
C PHE A 139 13.36 1.83 20.79
N ARG A 140 14.00 2.55 19.87
CA ARG A 140 15.33 2.22 19.34
C ARG A 140 16.42 2.10 20.42
N PRO A 141 16.50 2.95 21.47
CA PRO A 141 17.47 2.78 22.56
C PRO A 141 17.32 1.48 23.33
N LEU A 142 16.15 0.82 23.25
CA LEU A 142 15.85 -0.48 23.86
C LEU A 142 16.10 -1.66 22.90
N GLY A 143 16.80 -1.42 21.77
CA GLY A 143 17.07 -2.43 20.75
C GLY A 143 15.81 -2.85 19.95
N LYS A 144 14.79 -1.98 19.89
CA LYS A 144 13.51 -2.25 19.20
C LYS A 144 13.32 -1.26 18.06
N GLY A 145 13.67 -1.69 16.86
CA GLY A 145 13.42 -0.96 15.63
C GLY A 145 12.22 -1.50 14.85
N PRO A 146 12.04 -1.06 13.59
CA PRO A 146 10.97 -1.57 12.72
C PRO A 146 11.03 -3.09 12.54
N ALA A 147 12.23 -3.67 12.39
CA ALA A 147 12.42 -5.10 12.18
C ALA A 147 11.92 -5.96 13.36
N GLU A 148 12.05 -5.47 14.60
CA GLU A 148 11.63 -6.19 15.80
C GLU A 148 10.18 -5.88 16.20
N MET A 149 9.57 -4.87 15.63
CA MET A 149 8.23 -4.39 16.00
C MET A 149 7.17 -4.60 14.92
N GLN A 150 7.57 -4.75 13.67
CA GLN A 150 6.70 -5.14 12.55
C GLN A 150 6.65 -6.66 12.41
N ASN A 151 6.03 -7.16 11.34
CA ASN A 151 5.96 -8.60 11.09
C ASN A 151 7.33 -9.16 10.72
N ASP A 152 7.62 -10.39 11.15
CA ASP A 152 8.89 -11.08 10.90
C ASP A 152 9.09 -11.45 9.41
N ASP A 153 8.01 -11.46 8.61
CA ASP A 153 8.02 -11.77 7.19
C ASP A 153 8.28 -10.54 6.29
N HIS A 154 8.46 -9.34 6.89
CA HIS A 154 8.84 -8.15 6.14
C HIS A 154 10.29 -8.22 5.67
N LYS A 155 10.49 -8.16 4.37
CA LYS A 155 11.81 -8.11 3.71
C LYS A 155 12.28 -6.67 3.51
N GLN A 156 11.34 -5.72 3.45
CA GLN A 156 11.60 -4.31 3.19
C GLN A 156 10.97 -3.42 4.27
N PHE A 157 11.64 -2.30 4.54
CA PHE A 157 11.20 -1.32 5.53
C PHE A 157 11.19 0.07 4.88
N PHE A 158 10.02 0.52 4.48
CA PHE A 158 9.86 1.77 3.73
C PHE A 158 9.65 2.98 4.63
N SER A 159 10.28 4.08 4.25
CA SER A 159 9.91 5.43 4.64
C SER A 159 9.17 6.15 3.49
N TYR A 160 8.60 7.31 3.78
CA TYR A 160 8.00 8.17 2.75
C TYR A 160 9.00 8.59 1.67
N GLU A 161 10.26 8.76 2.05
CA GLU A 161 11.33 9.14 1.12
C GLU A 161 11.69 7.99 0.18
N ASP A 162 11.73 6.75 0.68
CA ASP A 162 12.02 5.57 -0.15
C ASP A 162 10.94 5.38 -1.21
N LEU A 163 9.65 5.51 -0.84
CA LEU A 163 8.57 5.43 -1.82
C LEU A 163 8.52 6.63 -2.76
N ARG A 164 8.98 7.81 -2.34
CA ARG A 164 9.12 8.96 -3.25
C ARG A 164 10.17 8.73 -4.31
N ARG A 165 11.27 8.04 -3.97
CA ARG A 165 12.31 7.66 -4.94
C ARG A 165 11.82 6.60 -5.92
N LEU A 166 11.07 5.61 -5.43
CA LEU A 166 10.51 4.54 -6.26
C LEU A 166 9.34 5.01 -7.15
N LEU A 167 8.54 5.96 -6.67
CA LEU A 167 7.34 6.48 -7.32
C LEU A 167 7.33 8.03 -7.27
N PRO A 168 8.21 8.71 -8.03
CA PRO A 168 8.42 10.15 -7.90
C PRO A 168 7.20 11.00 -8.27
N SER A 169 6.33 10.51 -9.15
CA SER A 169 5.11 11.20 -9.59
C SER A 169 3.89 10.87 -8.74
N ALA A 170 4.04 10.03 -7.71
CA ALA A 170 2.91 9.59 -6.89
C ALA A 170 2.53 10.62 -5.83
N THR A 171 1.26 10.72 -5.55
CA THR A 171 0.75 11.45 -4.38
C THR A 171 0.79 10.53 -3.17
N GLN A 172 1.41 11.02 -2.09
CA GLN A 172 1.47 10.30 -0.83
C GLN A 172 0.52 10.91 0.18
N TYR A 173 -0.10 10.03 0.97
CA TYR A 173 -1.00 10.41 2.05
C TYR A 173 -0.55 9.74 3.34
N GLY A 174 -0.90 10.36 4.44
CA GLY A 174 -0.73 9.79 5.76
C GLY A 174 -1.92 10.14 6.65
N TYR A 175 -1.88 9.68 7.87
CA TYR A 175 -2.88 10.02 8.85
C TYR A 175 -2.27 10.10 10.26
N PHE A 176 -2.93 10.87 11.10
CA PHE A 176 -2.57 10.97 12.50
C PHE A 176 -3.35 9.90 13.28
N PRO A 177 -2.69 8.95 13.96
CA PRO A 177 -3.35 7.76 14.50
C PRO A 177 -4.09 8.00 15.83
N TYR A 178 -4.05 9.21 16.40
CA TYR A 178 -4.50 9.44 17.78
C TYR A 178 -5.98 9.80 17.92
N LEU A 179 -6.64 9.05 18.71
CA LEU A 179 -7.95 9.00 19.37
C LEU A 179 -9.05 10.01 18.94
N ILE A 180 -8.76 11.31 18.80
CA ILE A 180 -9.78 12.34 18.60
C ILE A 180 -9.67 13.01 17.22
N PHE A 181 -8.48 12.96 16.58
CA PHE A 181 -8.21 13.64 15.31
C PHE A 181 -7.72 12.69 14.24
N LYS A 182 -8.62 11.85 13.70
CA LYS A 182 -8.35 10.99 12.53
C LYS A 182 -8.35 11.83 11.24
N ARG A 183 -7.40 12.75 11.11
CA ARG A 183 -7.31 13.61 9.92
C ARG A 183 -6.37 12.98 8.88
N THR A 184 -6.83 12.89 7.62
CA THR A 184 -5.96 12.56 6.48
C THR A 184 -5.03 13.74 6.23
N LEU A 185 -3.73 13.47 6.13
CA LEU A 185 -2.69 14.47 5.90
C LEU A 185 -2.11 14.29 4.50
N ARG A 186 -1.89 15.41 3.79
CA ARG A 186 -1.28 15.43 2.46
C ARG A 186 0.17 15.95 2.47
N SER A 187 0.66 16.42 3.61
CA SER A 187 2.04 16.92 3.78
C SER A 187 2.45 16.92 5.25
N GLY A 188 3.76 16.90 5.54
CA GLY A 188 4.32 17.05 6.88
C GLY A 188 4.12 15.88 7.85
N PHE A 189 3.80 14.69 7.35
CA PHE A 189 3.33 13.55 8.16
C PHE A 189 4.31 12.36 8.24
N SER A 190 5.51 12.48 7.66
CA SER A 190 6.43 11.36 7.47
C SER A 190 6.77 10.57 8.75
N LEU A 191 6.82 11.25 9.90
CA LEU A 191 7.07 10.59 11.18
C LEU A 191 5.78 10.27 11.96
N LEU A 192 4.66 10.86 11.59
CA LEU A 192 3.42 10.81 12.37
C LEU A 192 2.45 9.72 11.90
N SER A 193 2.57 9.28 10.66
CA SER A 193 1.68 8.25 10.12
C SER A 193 2.30 6.85 10.24
N PRO A 194 1.60 5.87 10.82
CA PRO A 194 2.10 4.49 10.94
C PRO A 194 2.12 3.75 9.60
N THR A 195 1.33 4.19 8.63
CA THR A 195 1.20 3.60 7.29
C THR A 195 1.42 4.66 6.24
N ILE A 196 2.13 4.31 5.18
CA ILE A 196 2.27 5.12 3.97
C ILE A 196 1.17 4.71 3.02
N VAL A 197 0.46 5.69 2.47
CA VAL A 197 -0.59 5.50 1.47
C VAL A 197 -0.18 6.22 0.21
N VAL A 198 -0.27 5.54 -0.92
CA VAL A 198 0.22 6.04 -2.21
C VAL A 198 -0.85 5.92 -3.27
N GLU A 199 -1.05 6.98 -4.02
CA GLU A 199 -1.80 7.02 -5.26
C GLU A 199 -0.85 7.40 -6.39
N SER A 200 -0.71 6.54 -7.38
CA SER A 200 0.08 6.78 -8.59
C SER A 200 -0.78 6.57 -9.83
N LYS A 201 -0.54 7.32 -10.89
CA LYS A 201 -1.16 7.11 -12.20
C LYS A 201 -0.08 6.73 -13.20
N ARG A 202 -0.35 5.72 -14.02
CA ARG A 202 0.50 5.42 -15.16
C ARG A 202 0.44 6.57 -16.15
N SER A 203 1.60 7.06 -16.60
CA SER A 203 1.69 8.13 -17.60
C SER A 203 0.98 7.72 -18.90
N VAL A 204 0.29 8.67 -19.51
CA VAL A 204 -0.28 8.48 -20.85
C VAL A 204 0.85 8.74 -21.86
N ARG A 205 1.18 7.76 -22.68
CA ARG A 205 2.21 7.93 -23.73
C ARG A 205 1.86 9.15 -24.58
N GLY A 206 2.76 10.14 -24.63
CA GLY A 206 2.59 11.39 -25.38
C GLY A 206 2.32 12.65 -24.55
N ALA A 207 2.28 12.54 -23.20
CA ALA A 207 2.14 13.69 -22.29
C ALA A 207 3.46 14.05 -21.57
N ASP A 208 4.61 13.72 -22.13
CA ASP A 208 5.87 14.26 -21.63
C ASP A 208 5.89 15.76 -21.89
N PRO A 209 6.08 16.62 -20.87
CA PRO A 209 6.32 18.03 -21.09
C PRO A 209 7.63 18.13 -21.87
N VAL A 210 7.54 18.64 -23.11
CA VAL A 210 8.70 19.06 -23.89
C VAL A 210 9.51 19.98 -22.98
N HIS A 211 10.67 19.52 -22.56
CA HIS A 211 11.70 20.39 -22.01
C HIS A 211 12.08 21.37 -23.13
N SER A 212 11.46 22.55 -23.12
CA SER A 212 11.96 23.68 -23.84
C SER A 212 13.31 24.06 -23.20
N ALA A 213 14.39 23.51 -23.72
CA ALA A 213 15.71 24.08 -23.56
C ALA A 213 15.61 25.52 -24.10
N LYS A 214 15.67 26.49 -23.21
CA LYS A 214 15.97 27.87 -23.59
C LYS A 214 17.48 27.96 -23.76
N GLU A 215 17.88 28.22 -24.98
CA GLU A 215 19.18 28.76 -25.33
C GLU A 215 19.45 30.08 -24.61
#